data_ab4413b9c23edd6a7d7da99a5a5dbb61
#
_entry.id   ab4413b9c23edd6a7d7da99a5a5dbb61
#
_cell.length_a   1.000
_cell.length_b   1.000
_cell.length_c   1.000
_cell.angle_alpha   90.00
_cell.angle_beta   90.00
_cell.angle_gamma   90.00
#
_symmetry.space_group_name_H-M   'P 1'
#
loop_
_entity.id
_entity.type
_entity.pdbx_description
1 polymer ?
#
loop_
_entity_poly.entity_id
_entity_poly.type
_entity_poly.pdbx_seq_one_letter_code
_entity_poly.pdbx_strand_id
1 'polypeptide(L)'
;MDITAQVRDAVEGAGGAAVVVYVPHTTAGVTVNEHADPAVARDHEMALERIADEGFPWEHEEPHEQNAPAHVRASLMGPSVVVPLRDDGGLALGTWQGIFFCEFDGPRERTVYVSVLGSS
;
A
#
# COMPACT_ATOMS: atom_id res chain seq x y z
N MET A 1 1.75 -7.37 1.81
CA MET A 1 0.56 -8.24 1.62
C MET A 1 -0.18 -7.83 0.36
N ASP A 2 -0.38 -8.75 -0.54
CA ASP A 2 -1.14 -8.50 -1.76
C ASP A 2 -2.63 -8.43 -1.44
N ILE A 3 -3.24 -7.28 -1.72
CA ILE A 3 -4.67 -7.04 -1.47
C ILE A 3 -5.47 -6.88 -2.76
N THR A 4 -4.90 -7.28 -3.89
CA THR A 4 -5.54 -7.11 -5.20
C THR A 4 -6.93 -7.76 -5.24
N ALA A 5 -7.06 -8.99 -4.74
CA ALA A 5 -8.33 -9.71 -4.75
C ALA A 5 -9.40 -8.99 -3.89
N GLN A 6 -9.02 -8.50 -2.73
CA GLN A 6 -9.93 -7.77 -1.84
C GLN A 6 -10.42 -6.47 -2.48
N VAL A 7 -9.51 -5.74 -3.16
CA VAL A 7 -9.89 -4.52 -3.87
C VAL A 7 -10.81 -4.84 -5.04
N ARG A 8 -10.48 -5.88 -5.81
CA ARG A 8 -11.32 -6.33 -6.93
C ARG A 8 -12.74 -6.66 -6.46
N ASP A 9 -12.87 -7.41 -5.37
CA ASP A 9 -14.16 -7.77 -4.81
C ASP A 9 -14.94 -6.54 -4.34
N ALA A 10 -14.26 -5.58 -3.72
CA ALA A 10 -14.88 -4.37 -3.19
C ALA A 10 -15.49 -3.49 -4.29
N VAL A 11 -14.94 -3.52 -5.51
CA VAL A 11 -15.42 -2.68 -6.61
C VAL A 11 -16.27 -3.44 -7.63
N GLU A 12 -16.51 -4.72 -7.42
CA GLU A 12 -17.29 -5.53 -8.34
C GLU A 12 -18.68 -4.96 -8.53
N GLY A 13 -19.08 -4.73 -9.77
CA GLY A 13 -20.40 -4.20 -10.13
C GLY A 13 -20.59 -2.71 -9.83
N ALA A 14 -19.57 -2.02 -9.32
CA ALA A 14 -19.73 -0.64 -8.86
C ALA A 14 -19.91 0.36 -10.00
N GLY A 15 -19.32 0.14 -11.13
CA GLY A 15 -19.28 1.11 -12.25
C GLY A 15 -18.60 2.42 -11.85
N GLY A 16 -17.73 2.93 -12.67
CA GLY A 16 -17.02 4.18 -12.37
C GLY A 16 -15.76 4.31 -13.20
N ALA A 17 -15.03 5.40 -13.01
CA ALA A 17 -13.83 5.70 -13.77
C ALA A 17 -12.57 5.11 -13.16
N ALA A 18 -12.49 5.09 -11.83
CA ALA A 18 -11.30 4.68 -11.12
C ALA A 18 -11.63 4.27 -9.69
N VAL A 19 -10.70 3.56 -9.06
CA VAL A 19 -10.77 3.24 -7.64
C VAL A 19 -9.60 3.90 -6.92
N VAL A 20 -9.87 4.49 -5.75
CA VAL A 20 -8.86 4.96 -4.81
C VAL A 20 -8.74 3.95 -3.70
N VAL A 21 -7.51 3.54 -3.41
CA VAL A 21 -7.18 2.71 -2.25
C VAL A 21 -6.37 3.57 -1.29
N TYR A 22 -6.87 3.80 -0.09
CA TYR A 22 -6.27 4.73 0.85
C TYR A 22 -6.00 4.07 2.20
N VAL A 23 -4.80 4.29 2.71
CA VAL A 23 -4.34 3.75 4.00
C VAL A 23 -4.28 4.89 5.02
N PRO A 24 -5.22 4.93 6.00
CA PRO A 24 -5.30 6.02 6.98
C PRO A 24 -4.38 5.76 8.18
N HIS A 25 -3.13 5.44 7.93
CA HIS A 25 -2.15 5.12 8.97
C HIS A 25 -0.82 5.81 8.69
N THR A 26 -0.08 6.12 9.75
CA THR A 26 1.21 6.82 9.64
C THR A 26 2.41 5.87 9.58
N THR A 27 2.19 4.57 9.80
CA THR A 27 3.23 3.54 9.80
C THR A 27 2.93 2.37 8.88
N ALA A 28 2.09 2.62 7.88
CA ALA A 28 1.74 1.67 6.83
C ALA A 28 1.48 2.43 5.54
N GLY A 29 1.52 1.74 4.42
CA GLY A 29 1.29 2.35 3.12
C GLY A 29 0.74 1.37 2.11
N VAL A 30 0.58 1.84 0.86
CA VAL A 30 0.09 1.03 -0.24
C VAL A 30 0.85 1.36 -1.51
N THR A 31 1.09 0.36 -2.33
CA THR A 31 1.76 0.55 -3.62
C THR A 31 1.22 -0.42 -4.67
N VAL A 32 1.54 -0.12 -5.92
CA VAL A 32 1.28 -1.01 -7.05
C VAL A 32 2.63 -1.42 -7.63
N ASN A 33 2.90 -2.71 -7.64
CA ASN A 33 4.13 -3.24 -8.22
C ASN A 33 3.94 -4.69 -8.62
N GLU A 34 5.03 -5.35 -9.02
CA GLU A 34 4.97 -6.73 -9.50
C GLU A 34 4.59 -7.68 -8.37
N HIS A 35 3.66 -8.60 -8.66
CA HIS A 35 3.21 -9.59 -7.70
C HIS A 35 3.49 -11.05 -8.12
N ALA A 36 4.09 -11.25 -9.28
CA ALA A 36 4.38 -12.60 -9.77
C ALA A 36 5.62 -13.22 -9.11
N ASP A 37 6.67 -12.41 -8.87
CA ASP A 37 7.91 -12.87 -8.26
C ASP A 37 8.03 -12.33 -6.83
N PRO A 38 7.97 -13.19 -5.80
CA PRO A 38 8.12 -12.76 -4.41
C PRO A 38 9.45 -12.06 -4.10
N ALA A 39 10.47 -12.27 -4.92
CA ALA A 39 11.77 -11.61 -4.74
C ALA A 39 11.67 -10.10 -4.90
N VAL A 40 10.75 -9.60 -5.73
CA VAL A 40 10.55 -8.16 -5.91
C VAL A 40 10.09 -7.51 -4.60
N ALA A 41 9.14 -8.13 -3.92
CA ALA A 41 8.67 -7.62 -2.62
C ALA A 41 9.79 -7.65 -1.57
N ARG A 42 10.60 -8.69 -1.55
CA ARG A 42 11.75 -8.79 -0.63
C ARG A 42 12.81 -7.72 -0.93
N ASP A 43 13.05 -7.43 -2.20
CA ASP A 43 14.00 -6.38 -2.60
C ASP A 43 13.52 -4.99 -2.17
N HIS A 44 12.22 -4.71 -2.29
CA HIS A 44 11.62 -3.46 -1.81
C HIS A 44 11.80 -3.32 -0.30
N GLU A 45 11.50 -4.37 0.44
CA GLU A 45 11.64 -4.39 1.90
C GLU A 45 13.09 -4.13 2.31
N MET A 46 14.04 -4.80 1.68
CA MET A 46 15.46 -4.64 1.95
C MET A 46 15.95 -3.20 1.64
N ALA A 47 15.49 -2.63 0.53
CA ALA A 47 15.85 -1.27 0.14
C ALA A 47 15.29 -0.24 1.15
N LEU A 48 14.04 -0.41 1.57
CA LEU A 48 13.44 0.48 2.56
C LEU A 48 14.13 0.40 3.91
N GLU A 49 14.57 -0.79 4.32
CA GLU A 49 15.34 -0.98 5.55
C GLU A 49 16.67 -0.22 5.52
N ARG A 50 17.31 -0.14 4.36
CA ARG A 50 18.56 0.61 4.20
C ARG A 50 18.34 2.11 4.15
N ILE A 51 17.28 2.57 3.49
CA ILE A 51 16.97 3.99 3.36
C ILE A 51 16.52 4.56 4.71
N ALA A 52 15.64 3.85 5.39
CA ALA A 52 15.12 4.23 6.70
C ALA A 52 15.65 3.25 7.75
N ASP A 53 16.92 3.41 8.09
CA ASP A 53 17.66 2.48 8.96
C ASP A 53 17.32 2.72 10.43
N GLU A 54 17.14 1.64 11.18
CA GLU A 54 16.87 1.66 12.62
C GLU A 54 17.98 2.37 13.42
N GLY A 55 19.22 2.27 12.94
CA GLY A 55 20.39 2.85 13.61
C GLY A 55 20.58 4.34 13.38
N PHE A 56 19.74 4.98 12.56
CA PHE A 56 19.83 6.41 12.32
C PHE A 56 19.37 7.18 13.57
N PRO A 57 19.97 8.36 13.89
CA PRO A 57 19.63 9.10 15.12
C PRO A 57 18.29 9.83 15.00
N TRP A 58 17.21 9.08 15.01
CA TRP A 58 15.85 9.62 14.93
C TRP A 58 15.46 10.40 16.18
N GLU A 59 14.70 11.49 16.02
CA GLU A 59 14.17 12.26 17.16
C GLU A 59 12.95 11.63 17.79
N HIS A 60 12.15 10.88 17.02
CA HIS A 60 10.96 10.20 17.52
C HIS A 60 11.33 8.94 18.29
N GLU A 61 11.66 9.09 19.57
CA GLU A 61 12.07 8.02 20.47
C GLU A 61 11.24 8.01 21.75
N GLU A 62 9.95 7.73 21.61
CA GLU A 62 9.12 7.52 22.78
C GLU A 62 9.48 6.17 23.43
N PRO A 63 9.44 6.04 24.78
CA PRO A 63 9.81 4.80 25.43
C PRO A 63 9.03 3.57 24.98
N HIS A 64 7.82 3.76 24.46
CA HIS A 64 6.93 2.71 23.98
C HIS A 64 6.74 2.70 22.47
N GLU A 65 7.30 3.67 21.75
CA GLU A 65 7.13 3.82 20.32
C GLU A 65 8.44 4.27 19.66
N GLN A 66 9.32 3.33 19.41
CA GLN A 66 10.57 3.58 18.69
C GLN A 66 10.38 3.19 17.23
N ASN A 67 9.45 3.87 16.56
CA ASN A 67 9.02 3.52 15.21
C ASN A 67 9.27 4.61 14.17
N ALA A 68 10.25 5.48 14.40
CA ALA A 68 10.59 6.53 13.43
C ALA A 68 10.87 6.00 12.02
N PRO A 69 11.63 4.88 11.84
CA PRO A 69 11.82 4.31 10.50
C PRO A 69 10.51 3.91 9.83
N ALA A 70 9.54 3.42 10.58
CA ALA A 70 8.25 3.02 10.04
C ALA A 70 7.48 4.22 9.46
N HIS A 71 7.54 5.38 10.14
CA HIS A 71 6.93 6.62 9.63
C HIS A 71 7.57 7.06 8.30
N VAL A 72 8.88 6.98 8.21
CA VAL A 72 9.61 7.36 6.98
C VAL A 72 9.30 6.38 5.85
N ARG A 73 9.30 5.08 6.13
CA ARG A 73 8.96 4.06 5.14
C ARG A 73 7.54 4.24 4.61
N ALA A 74 6.59 4.55 5.50
CA ALA A 74 5.21 4.83 5.11
C ALA A 74 5.11 6.04 4.19
N SER A 75 5.86 7.11 4.48
CA SER A 75 5.90 8.31 3.63
C SER A 75 6.49 8.01 2.25
N LEU A 76 7.56 7.20 2.19
CA LEU A 76 8.18 6.81 0.92
C LEU A 76 7.27 5.94 0.07
N MET A 77 6.56 5.01 0.71
CA MET A 77 5.63 4.12 0.01
C MET A 77 4.37 4.87 -0.45
N GLY A 78 3.86 5.75 0.39
CA GLY A 78 2.67 6.54 0.13
C GLY A 78 1.40 5.96 0.73
N PRO A 79 0.39 6.84 0.96
CA PRO A 79 -0.86 6.43 1.61
C PRO A 79 -1.92 5.95 0.63
N SER A 80 -1.76 6.16 -0.67
CA SER A 80 -2.83 5.86 -1.62
C SER A 80 -2.31 5.48 -2.98
N VAL A 81 -3.14 4.73 -3.70
CA VAL A 81 -2.98 4.49 -5.14
C VAL A 81 -4.31 4.71 -5.82
N VAL A 82 -4.26 5.09 -7.10
CA VAL A 82 -5.44 5.22 -7.95
C VAL A 82 -5.27 4.25 -9.11
N VAL A 83 -6.26 3.39 -9.31
CA VAL A 83 -6.26 2.43 -10.41
C VAL A 83 -7.49 2.69 -11.28
N PRO A 84 -7.30 2.95 -12.58
CA PRO A 84 -8.46 3.10 -13.47
C PRO A 84 -9.29 1.83 -13.54
N LEU A 85 -10.58 1.97 -13.75
CA LEU A 85 -11.46 0.84 -14.03
C LEU A 85 -11.63 0.70 -15.54
N ARG A 86 -11.63 -0.55 -16.01
CA ARG A 86 -11.92 -0.86 -17.41
C ARG A 86 -13.42 -0.77 -17.67
N ASP A 87 -13.80 -0.71 -18.94
CA ASP A 87 -15.22 -0.68 -19.34
C ASP A 87 -15.99 -1.89 -18.83
N ASP A 88 -15.32 -3.03 -18.66
CA ASP A 88 -15.93 -4.25 -18.10
C ASP A 88 -16.02 -4.23 -16.56
N GLY A 89 -15.56 -3.16 -15.92
CA GLY A 89 -15.55 -3.01 -14.46
C GLY A 89 -14.30 -3.57 -13.77
N GLY A 90 -13.38 -4.16 -14.51
CA GLY A 90 -12.15 -4.71 -13.95
C GLY A 90 -11.11 -3.65 -13.65
N LEU A 91 -10.15 -3.98 -12.78
CA LEU A 91 -9.02 -3.11 -12.49
C LEU A 91 -8.07 -3.05 -13.69
N ALA A 92 -7.74 -1.84 -14.13
CA ALA A 92 -6.82 -1.63 -15.25
C ALA A 92 -5.36 -1.77 -14.81
N LEU A 93 -5.02 -2.89 -14.19
CA LEU A 93 -3.66 -3.23 -13.83
C LEU A 93 -2.93 -3.86 -15.00
N GLY A 94 -1.62 -3.62 -15.09
CA GLY A 94 -0.76 -4.37 -16.01
C GLY A 94 -0.71 -5.85 -15.62
N THR A 95 -0.26 -6.68 -16.53
CA THR A 95 -0.22 -8.15 -16.35
C THR A 95 0.49 -8.57 -15.07
N TRP A 96 1.54 -7.87 -14.71
CA TRP A 96 2.39 -8.22 -13.57
C TRP A 96 2.09 -7.42 -12.31
N GLN A 97 1.20 -6.42 -12.39
CA GLN A 97 0.91 -5.54 -11.26
C GLN A 97 -0.09 -6.13 -10.28
N GLY A 98 0.19 -5.92 -9.01
CA GLY A 98 -0.76 -6.13 -7.92
C GLY A 98 -0.76 -4.93 -6.99
N ILE A 99 -1.76 -4.86 -6.14
CA ILE A 99 -1.89 -3.81 -5.12
C ILE A 99 -1.41 -4.40 -3.80
N PHE A 100 -0.41 -3.75 -3.18
CA PHE A 100 0.20 -4.23 -1.95
C PHE A 100 -0.05 -3.29 -0.79
N PHE A 101 -0.56 -3.82 0.30
CA PHE A 101 -0.55 -3.16 1.60
C PHE A 101 0.79 -3.45 2.28
N CYS A 102 1.44 -2.39 2.76
CA CYS A 102 2.77 -2.47 3.35
C CYS A 102 2.70 -2.10 4.83
N GLU A 103 2.98 -3.06 5.70
CA GLU A 103 3.01 -2.88 7.15
C GLU A 103 4.44 -2.62 7.61
N PHE A 104 4.66 -1.51 8.31
CA PHE A 104 6.00 -1.12 8.78
C PHE A 104 6.14 -1.11 10.30
N ASP A 105 5.06 -1.32 11.04
CA ASP A 105 5.05 -1.29 12.51
C ASP A 105 3.97 -2.24 13.06
N GLY A 106 3.98 -3.45 12.57
CA GLY A 106 3.02 -4.47 12.97
C GLY A 106 3.53 -5.41 14.07
N PRO A 107 2.65 -6.31 14.49
CA PRO A 107 1.27 -6.44 14.04
C PRO A 107 0.34 -5.40 14.67
N ARG A 108 -0.59 -4.87 13.89
CA ARG A 108 -1.63 -3.92 14.33
C ARG A 108 -2.89 -4.16 13.52
N GLU A 109 -4.04 -3.77 14.05
CA GLU A 109 -5.24 -3.68 13.25
C GLU A 109 -5.12 -2.50 12.29
N ARG A 110 -5.41 -2.77 11.02
CA ARG A 110 -5.31 -1.75 9.97
C ARG A 110 -6.62 -1.66 9.20
N THR A 111 -6.90 -0.47 8.72
CA THR A 111 -8.04 -0.20 7.84
C THR A 111 -7.50 0.25 6.48
N VAL A 112 -8.16 -0.18 5.44
CA VAL A 112 -7.91 0.30 4.07
C VAL A 112 -9.25 0.76 3.52
N TYR A 113 -9.31 2.01 3.06
CA TYR A 113 -10.50 2.53 2.40
C TYR A 113 -10.40 2.30 0.90
N VAL A 114 -11.49 1.81 0.33
CA VAL A 114 -11.62 1.61 -1.12
C VAL A 114 -12.81 2.42 -1.59
N SER A 115 -12.58 3.40 -2.46
CA SER A 115 -13.63 4.29 -2.97
C SER A 115 -13.61 4.30 -4.49
N VAL A 116 -14.78 4.18 -5.09
CA VAL A 116 -14.91 4.28 -6.55
C VAL A 116 -15.21 5.72 -6.92
N LEU A 117 -14.45 6.25 -7.87
CA LEU A 117 -14.57 7.62 -8.37
C LEU A 117 -15.31 7.64 -9.69
N GLY A 118 -16.11 8.68 -9.87
CA GLY A 118 -16.86 8.88 -11.08
C GLY A 118 -18.08 7.98 -11.16
N SER A 119 -19.01 8.35 -12.01
CA SER A 119 -20.18 7.54 -12.31
C SER A 119 -20.27 7.34 -13.82
N SER A 120 -20.62 6.17 -14.19
CA SER A 120 -20.87 5.87 -15.60
C SER A 120 -22.26 6.35 -16.02
#